data_a482f240c02efa101a7b260f907aa1bc
#
_entry.id   a482f240c02efa101a7b260f907aa1bc
#
_cell.length_a   1.000
_cell.length_b   1.000
_cell.length_c   1.000
_cell.angle_alpha   90.00
_cell.angle_beta   90.00
_cell.angle_gamma   90.00
#
_symmetry.space_group_name_H-M   'P 1'
#
loop_
_entity.id
_entity.type
_entity.pdbx_description
1 polymer ?
#
loop_
_entity_poly.entity_id
_entity_poly.type
_entity_poly.pdbx_seq_one_letter_code
_entity_poly.pdbx_strand_id
1 'polypeptide(L)'
;MKEFIINQNDAGQRVDKFLTKAVPKLPKNLLYKYLRLKRIKVNGKRCEISTRLACGDVMQLYINDEFFEGEVADRPAFLSAPTSLNIIYEDENIILCDKKCGLVVHEDESGSADTLINRIQHYLYEKGEYRPEEELSFAPALCNRIDRNTGGIVICAKNAESLRVLNQKVKDRELEKLYLCVTVGIPKEKSARLTAYHQKDEGTKTVKVSDKKFEGSRTMITSYRVLAENKADDLALLEVDLITGRTHQIRAHLAHIGYPLLGDGKYGINKVNRAYNVKTQALYSYKLTFKFTTDAGILEYLNGKSFQVKDVWFCEKFFGYKL
;
A
#
# COMPACT_ATOMS: atom_id res chain seq x y z
N MET A 1 35.33 0.26 14.19
CA MET A 1 34.39 1.41 14.36
C MET A 1 33.83 1.76 12.99
N LYS A 2 32.52 1.93 12.88
CA LYS A 2 31.82 2.32 11.64
C LYS A 2 31.08 3.64 11.88
N GLU A 3 31.14 4.54 10.90
CA GLU A 3 30.40 5.80 10.91
C GLU A 3 29.39 5.84 9.80
N PHE A 4 28.22 6.42 10.09
CA PHE A 4 27.18 6.76 9.11
C PHE A 4 26.91 8.26 9.18
N ILE A 5 26.96 8.92 8.05
CA ILE A 5 26.50 10.31 7.90
C ILE A 5 25.02 10.23 7.52
N ILE A 6 24.17 10.83 8.35
CA ILE A 6 22.72 10.79 8.16
C ILE A 6 22.34 11.71 7.00
N ASN A 7 21.78 11.15 5.95
CA ASN A 7 21.29 11.88 4.79
C ASN A 7 19.84 12.38 4.99
N GLN A 8 19.29 13.09 4.01
CA GLN A 8 17.93 13.64 4.08
C GLN A 8 16.86 12.53 4.23
N ASN A 9 17.03 11.39 3.57
CA ASN A 9 16.10 10.26 3.67
C ASN A 9 16.18 9.53 5.01
N ASP A 10 17.30 9.63 5.71
CA ASP A 10 17.49 9.01 7.02
C ASP A 10 17.06 9.92 8.17
N ALA A 11 16.98 11.24 7.93
CA ALA A 11 16.61 12.22 8.93
C ALA A 11 15.18 12.03 9.46
N GLY A 12 14.93 12.47 10.70
CA GLY A 12 13.63 12.36 11.38
C GLY A 12 13.32 10.98 11.94
N GLN A 13 14.07 9.93 11.59
CA GLN A 13 13.92 8.59 12.14
C GLN A 13 14.45 8.51 13.57
N ARG A 14 13.91 7.58 14.35
CA ARG A 14 14.50 7.21 15.66
C ARG A 14 15.75 6.37 15.41
N VAL A 15 16.74 6.51 16.30
CA VAL A 15 17.99 5.74 16.26
C VAL A 15 17.75 4.23 16.12
N ASP A 16 16.81 3.66 16.90
CA ASP A 16 16.52 2.23 16.84
C ASP A 16 15.94 1.81 15.48
N LYS A 17 15.11 2.64 14.88
CA LYS A 17 14.51 2.36 13.57
C LYS A 17 15.51 2.46 12.43
N PHE A 18 16.34 3.49 12.47
CA PHE A 18 17.44 3.63 11.52
C PHE A 18 18.38 2.42 11.56
N LEU A 19 18.90 2.08 12.75
CA LEU A 19 19.85 1.00 12.90
C LEU A 19 19.30 -0.38 12.54
N THR A 20 18.01 -0.64 12.79
CA THR A 20 17.37 -1.90 12.37
C THR A 20 17.40 -2.07 10.84
N LYS A 21 17.46 -0.98 10.07
CA LYS A 21 17.52 -1.00 8.61
C LYS A 21 18.95 -0.93 8.09
N ALA A 22 19.74 0.01 8.62
CA ALA A 22 21.12 0.25 8.19
C ALA A 22 22.10 -0.84 8.61
N VAL A 23 21.77 -1.60 9.68
CA VAL A 23 22.58 -2.72 10.18
C VAL A 23 21.67 -3.93 10.43
N PRO A 24 21.14 -4.58 9.37
CA PRO A 24 20.12 -5.62 9.50
C PRO A 24 20.61 -6.88 10.23
N LYS A 25 21.92 -7.15 10.19
CA LYS A 25 22.54 -8.27 10.92
C LYS A 25 22.65 -8.04 12.43
N LEU A 26 22.43 -6.81 12.93
CA LEU A 26 22.46 -6.51 14.36
C LEU A 26 21.14 -6.90 15.04
N PRO A 27 21.11 -7.95 15.89
CA PRO A 27 19.91 -8.35 16.62
C PRO A 27 19.41 -7.21 17.53
N LYS A 28 18.09 -7.02 17.61
CA LYS A 28 17.47 -5.94 18.39
C LYS A 28 17.88 -5.93 19.87
N ASN A 29 18.02 -7.11 20.48
CA ASN A 29 18.46 -7.23 21.86
C ASN A 29 19.90 -6.69 22.05
N LEU A 30 20.80 -6.97 21.11
CA LEU A 30 22.18 -6.44 21.12
C LEU A 30 22.19 -4.95 20.81
N LEU A 31 21.38 -4.47 19.89
CA LEU A 31 21.22 -3.03 19.60
C LEU A 31 20.88 -2.26 20.88
N TYR A 32 19.86 -2.72 21.63
CA TYR A 32 19.48 -2.08 22.90
C TYR A 32 20.57 -2.20 23.99
N LYS A 33 21.30 -3.31 24.03
CA LYS A 33 22.46 -3.49 24.91
C LYS A 33 23.56 -2.47 24.57
N TYR A 34 23.91 -2.32 23.28
CA TYR A 34 24.97 -1.40 22.85
C TYR A 34 24.61 0.08 23.07
N LEU A 35 23.34 0.46 22.94
CA LEU A 35 22.88 1.81 23.32
C LEU A 35 23.10 2.07 24.82
N ARG A 36 22.69 1.11 25.68
CA ARG A 36 22.92 1.22 27.15
C ARG A 36 24.40 1.30 27.51
N LEU A 37 25.23 0.51 26.83
CA LEU A 37 26.70 0.50 27.03
C LEU A 37 27.41 1.70 26.38
N LYS A 38 26.69 2.67 25.81
CA LYS A 38 27.23 3.86 25.14
C LYS A 38 28.16 3.54 23.96
N ARG A 39 28.02 2.36 23.35
CA ARG A 39 28.78 1.93 22.16
C ARG A 39 28.21 2.48 20.87
N ILE A 40 27.03 3.15 20.92
CA ILE A 40 26.41 3.85 19.81
C ILE A 40 26.28 5.32 20.23
N LYS A 41 26.80 6.20 19.40
CA LYS A 41 26.80 7.63 19.66
C LYS A 41 26.30 8.40 18.44
N VAL A 42 25.77 9.61 18.67
CA VAL A 42 25.41 10.58 17.62
C VAL A 42 26.20 11.85 17.92
N ASN A 43 26.99 12.32 16.96
CA ASN A 43 27.87 13.48 17.10
C ASN A 43 28.80 13.39 18.34
N GLY A 44 29.37 12.19 18.55
CA GLY A 44 30.25 11.91 19.71
C GLY A 44 29.53 11.81 21.05
N LYS A 45 28.23 12.09 21.14
CA LYS A 45 27.43 12.08 22.38
C LYS A 45 26.60 10.80 22.51
N ARG A 46 26.28 10.46 23.76
CA ARG A 46 25.34 9.38 24.06
C ARG A 46 23.98 9.70 23.43
N CYS A 47 23.37 8.70 22.83
CA CYS A 47 22.00 8.79 22.33
C CYS A 47 21.08 7.72 22.99
N GLU A 48 19.79 7.94 22.91
CA GLU A 48 18.77 7.03 23.40
C GLU A 48 18.05 6.37 22.22
N ILE A 49 17.28 5.32 22.52
CA ILE A 49 16.46 4.59 21.53
C ILE A 49 15.55 5.55 20.76
N SER A 50 14.97 6.52 21.48
CA SER A 50 14.01 7.49 20.96
C SER A 50 14.64 8.72 20.30
N THR A 51 15.96 8.90 20.40
CA THR A 51 16.67 10.04 19.79
C THR A 51 16.34 10.08 18.30
N ARG A 52 15.93 11.23 17.80
CA ARG A 52 15.66 11.47 16.38
C ARG A 52 16.91 12.02 15.71
N LEU A 53 17.21 11.45 14.55
CA LEU A 53 18.37 11.82 13.74
C LEU A 53 18.05 13.07 12.92
N ALA A 54 19.02 13.97 12.79
CA ALA A 54 18.97 15.11 11.88
C ALA A 54 19.88 14.86 10.67
N CYS A 55 19.59 15.51 9.54
CA CYS A 55 20.48 15.47 8.39
C CYS A 55 21.83 16.06 8.76
N GLY A 56 22.91 15.38 8.37
CA GLY A 56 24.29 15.74 8.72
C GLY A 56 24.77 15.18 10.06
N ASP A 57 23.92 14.56 10.88
CA ASP A 57 24.37 13.85 12.09
C ASP A 57 25.38 12.76 11.72
N VAL A 58 26.40 12.60 12.54
CA VAL A 58 27.38 11.52 12.42
C VAL A 58 27.07 10.46 13.49
N MET A 59 26.58 9.31 13.05
CA MET A 59 26.33 8.17 13.91
C MET A 59 27.57 7.27 13.97
N GLN A 60 28.09 7.03 15.18
CA GLN A 60 29.30 6.27 15.43
C GLN A 60 28.96 4.97 16.16
N LEU A 61 29.38 3.86 15.57
CA LEU A 61 29.11 2.51 16.09
C LEU A 61 30.43 1.84 16.52
N TYR A 62 30.59 1.64 17.82
CA TYR A 62 31.71 0.91 18.42
C TYR A 62 31.27 -0.53 18.71
N ILE A 63 30.91 -1.26 17.66
CA ILE A 63 30.43 -2.64 17.70
C ILE A 63 31.29 -3.51 16.77
N ASN A 64 31.14 -4.84 16.88
CA ASN A 64 31.93 -5.79 16.10
C ASN A 64 31.68 -5.65 14.61
N ASP A 65 32.72 -5.85 13.82
CA ASP A 65 32.68 -5.69 12.36
C ASP A 65 31.81 -6.76 11.68
N GLU A 66 31.60 -7.92 12.30
CA GLU A 66 30.72 -9.01 11.84
C GLU A 66 29.29 -8.56 11.50
N PHE A 67 28.80 -7.48 12.14
CA PHE A 67 27.48 -6.94 11.85
C PHE A 67 27.43 -6.09 10.58
N PHE A 68 28.59 -5.67 10.06
CA PHE A 68 28.75 -4.89 8.85
C PHE A 68 29.26 -5.72 7.67
N GLU A 69 29.84 -6.89 7.95
CA GLU A 69 30.27 -7.83 6.92
C GLU A 69 29.02 -8.44 6.27
N GLY A 70 28.65 -7.95 5.10
CA GLY A 70 27.68 -8.55 4.23
C GLY A 70 28.42 -9.35 3.15
N GLU A 71 27.91 -10.51 2.75
CA GLU A 71 28.14 -11.00 1.40
C GLU A 71 27.87 -9.82 0.46
N VAL A 72 28.75 -9.63 -0.54
CA VAL A 72 28.46 -8.72 -1.66
C VAL A 72 27.06 -9.12 -2.11
N ALA A 73 26.09 -8.26 -1.83
CA ALA A 73 24.69 -8.60 -2.03
C ALA A 73 24.53 -9.14 -3.44
N ASP A 74 24.00 -10.33 -3.57
CA ASP A 74 23.42 -10.77 -4.83
C ASP A 74 22.62 -9.59 -5.38
N ARG A 75 22.72 -9.40 -6.70
CA ARG A 75 22.04 -8.32 -7.41
C ARG A 75 20.66 -8.06 -6.78
N PRO A 76 20.34 -6.82 -6.37
CA PRO A 76 19.09 -6.53 -5.66
C PRO A 76 17.89 -7.14 -6.38
N ALA A 77 17.02 -7.83 -5.65
CA ALA A 77 15.91 -8.60 -6.24
C ALA A 77 15.03 -7.77 -7.19
N PHE A 78 14.88 -6.48 -6.92
CA PHE A 78 14.09 -5.58 -7.77
C PHE A 78 14.67 -5.44 -9.19
N LEU A 79 15.98 -5.62 -9.40
CA LEU A 79 16.61 -5.55 -10.73
C LEU A 79 16.23 -6.72 -11.65
N SER A 80 15.57 -7.74 -11.13
CA SER A 80 15.02 -8.84 -11.96
C SER A 80 13.54 -8.58 -12.36
N ALA A 81 12.88 -7.60 -11.78
CA ALA A 81 11.51 -7.24 -12.15
C ALA A 81 11.48 -6.39 -13.45
N PRO A 82 10.41 -6.45 -14.26
CA PRO A 82 10.23 -5.52 -15.37
C PRO A 82 10.14 -4.06 -14.91
N THR A 83 10.56 -3.11 -15.76
CA THR A 83 10.41 -1.67 -15.50
C THR A 83 9.10 -1.08 -16.03
N SER A 84 8.29 -1.88 -16.71
CA SER A 84 7.04 -1.41 -17.31
C SER A 84 5.98 -1.08 -16.26
N LEU A 85 5.56 0.18 -16.21
CA LEU A 85 4.56 0.73 -15.31
C LEU A 85 3.51 1.53 -16.09
N ASN A 86 2.26 1.49 -15.63
CA ASN A 86 1.25 2.47 -16.04
C ASN A 86 1.26 3.60 -15.02
N ILE A 87 1.94 4.69 -15.33
CA ILE A 87 2.04 5.85 -14.45
C ILE A 87 0.91 6.82 -14.76
N ILE A 88 0.12 7.18 -13.74
CA ILE A 88 -0.96 8.18 -13.81
C ILE A 88 -0.39 9.56 -13.54
N TYR A 89 0.52 9.65 -12.56
CA TYR A 89 1.18 10.87 -12.13
C TYR A 89 2.53 10.56 -11.52
N GLU A 90 3.51 11.40 -11.76
CA GLU A 90 4.84 11.31 -11.17
C GLU A 90 5.42 12.70 -10.99
N ASP A 91 6.07 12.93 -9.85
CA ASP A 91 6.90 14.08 -9.56
C ASP A 91 8.14 13.67 -8.73
N GLU A 92 8.81 14.62 -8.11
CA GLU A 92 9.99 14.37 -7.27
C GLU A 92 9.66 13.62 -5.97
N ASN A 93 8.39 13.63 -5.53
CA ASN A 93 7.94 13.12 -4.24
C ASN A 93 7.19 11.80 -4.30
N ILE A 94 6.36 11.62 -5.34
CA ILE A 94 5.44 10.49 -5.43
C ILE A 94 5.34 9.91 -6.84
N ILE A 95 4.92 8.66 -6.91
CA ILE A 95 4.40 8.02 -8.13
C ILE A 95 3.00 7.48 -7.84
N LEU A 96 2.03 7.75 -8.72
CA LEU A 96 0.74 7.10 -8.77
C LEU A 96 0.73 6.11 -9.92
N CYS A 97 0.66 4.83 -9.61
CA CYS A 97 0.59 3.76 -10.61
C CYS A 97 -0.81 3.20 -10.74
N ASP A 98 -1.25 2.96 -11.96
CA ASP A 98 -2.39 2.11 -12.28
C ASP A 98 -1.94 0.65 -12.31
N LYS A 99 -2.06 -0.04 -11.18
CA LYS A 99 -1.64 -1.44 -11.03
C LYS A 99 -2.55 -2.36 -11.86
N LYS A 100 -1.96 -3.17 -12.72
CA LYS A 100 -2.70 -4.21 -13.44
C LYS A 100 -3.24 -5.29 -12.49
N CYS A 101 -4.42 -5.84 -12.84
CA CYS A 101 -4.94 -7.05 -12.21
C CYS A 101 -3.94 -8.22 -12.37
N GLY A 102 -3.79 -9.04 -11.33
CA GLY A 102 -2.84 -10.16 -11.30
C GLY A 102 -1.48 -9.82 -10.69
N LEU A 103 -1.02 -8.56 -10.77
CA LEU A 103 0.23 -8.12 -10.17
C LEU A 103 0.07 -7.93 -8.65
N VAL A 104 0.98 -8.50 -7.87
CA VAL A 104 1.04 -8.27 -6.41
C VAL A 104 1.72 -6.95 -6.09
N VAL A 105 1.35 -6.33 -4.97
CA VAL A 105 1.97 -5.04 -4.55
C VAL A 105 3.33 -5.24 -3.90
N HIS A 106 3.47 -6.25 -3.05
CA HIS A 106 4.71 -6.67 -2.37
C HIS A 106 4.93 -8.16 -2.57
N GLU A 107 6.13 -8.62 -2.32
CA GLU A 107 6.44 -10.04 -2.29
C GLU A 107 5.48 -10.79 -1.35
N ASP A 108 5.02 -11.93 -1.82
CA ASP A 108 4.16 -12.84 -1.08
C ASP A 108 4.78 -14.25 -1.04
N GLU A 109 4.06 -15.22 -0.51
CA GLU A 109 4.52 -16.61 -0.37
C GLU A 109 4.96 -17.26 -1.70
N SER A 110 4.66 -16.66 -2.86
CA SER A 110 5.11 -17.19 -4.14
C SER A 110 6.59 -16.94 -4.43
N GLY A 111 7.23 -16.05 -3.67
CA GLY A 111 8.64 -15.65 -3.87
C GLY A 111 8.90 -14.95 -5.21
N SER A 112 7.86 -14.49 -5.91
CA SER A 112 8.02 -13.79 -7.18
C SER A 112 8.67 -12.43 -6.99
N ALA A 113 9.77 -12.18 -7.69
CA ALA A 113 10.38 -10.86 -7.74
C ALA A 113 9.55 -9.84 -8.55
N ASP A 114 8.60 -10.30 -9.40
CA ASP A 114 7.71 -9.43 -10.14
C ASP A 114 6.57 -8.90 -9.27
N THR A 115 6.86 -7.82 -8.56
CA THR A 115 5.90 -7.10 -7.72
C THR A 115 5.85 -5.63 -8.13
N LEU A 116 4.76 -4.93 -7.78
CA LEU A 116 4.65 -3.51 -8.11
C LEU A 116 5.80 -2.69 -7.49
N ILE A 117 6.16 -2.97 -6.24
CA ILE A 117 7.25 -2.23 -5.59
C ILE A 117 8.59 -2.48 -6.27
N ASN A 118 8.91 -3.73 -6.64
CA ASN A 118 10.15 -4.05 -7.33
C ASN A 118 10.21 -3.41 -8.73
N ARG A 119 9.08 -3.37 -9.45
CA ARG A 119 8.99 -2.65 -10.73
C ARG A 119 9.26 -1.16 -10.57
N ILE A 120 8.69 -0.53 -9.54
CA ILE A 120 8.91 0.91 -9.25
C ILE A 120 10.36 1.17 -8.87
N GLN A 121 10.95 0.36 -8.01
CA GLN A 121 12.35 0.51 -7.59
C GLN A 121 13.29 0.33 -8.78
N HIS A 122 13.04 -0.65 -9.66
CA HIS A 122 13.83 -0.85 -10.87
C HIS A 122 13.69 0.34 -11.83
N TYR A 123 12.46 0.81 -12.07
CA TYR A 123 12.20 1.99 -12.88
C TYR A 123 12.94 3.24 -12.37
N LEU A 124 12.88 3.51 -11.07
CA LEU A 124 13.58 4.64 -10.46
C LEU A 124 15.11 4.47 -10.48
N TYR A 125 15.61 3.24 -10.36
CA TYR A 125 17.02 2.92 -10.49
C TYR A 125 17.53 3.24 -11.90
N GLU A 126 16.80 2.80 -12.95
CA GLU A 126 17.16 3.11 -14.33
C GLU A 126 17.11 4.63 -14.63
N LYS A 127 16.16 5.36 -14.02
CA LYS A 127 16.11 6.83 -14.10
C LYS A 127 17.24 7.53 -13.34
N GLY A 128 17.98 6.82 -12.49
CA GLY A 128 18.98 7.42 -11.62
C GLY A 128 18.39 8.15 -10.40
N GLU A 129 17.11 7.96 -10.10
CA GLU A 129 16.41 8.60 -8.97
C GLU A 129 16.41 7.74 -7.70
N TYR A 130 16.88 6.49 -7.77
CA TYR A 130 17.08 5.59 -6.64
C TYR A 130 18.40 4.84 -6.80
N ARG A 131 19.28 4.97 -5.82
CA ARG A 131 20.57 4.30 -5.73
C ARG A 131 20.65 3.60 -4.38
N PRO A 132 20.36 2.28 -4.29
CA PRO A 132 20.38 1.57 -3.02
C PRO A 132 21.74 1.60 -2.31
N GLU A 133 22.84 1.72 -3.06
CA GLU A 133 24.19 1.87 -2.53
C GLU A 133 24.46 3.23 -1.85
N GLU A 134 23.67 4.25 -2.18
CA GLU A 134 23.75 5.60 -1.59
C GLU A 134 22.78 5.79 -0.41
N GLU A 135 21.85 4.84 -0.23
CA GLU A 135 20.83 4.89 0.82
C GLU A 135 21.22 4.00 2.01
N LEU A 136 21.11 4.56 3.22
CA LEU A 136 21.42 3.80 4.43
C LEU A 136 20.19 3.03 4.97
N SER A 137 19.02 3.61 4.89
CA SER A 137 17.81 3.02 5.50
C SER A 137 16.53 3.20 4.69
N PHE A 138 16.55 4.01 3.63
CA PHE A 138 15.38 4.30 2.81
C PHE A 138 15.38 3.43 1.55
N ALA A 139 14.18 3.08 1.12
CA ALA A 139 13.86 2.63 -0.23
C ALA A 139 12.48 3.17 -0.61
N PRO A 140 12.23 3.47 -1.91
CA PRO A 140 10.90 3.82 -2.38
C PRO A 140 9.86 2.81 -1.90
N ALA A 141 8.72 3.30 -1.37
CA ALA A 141 7.79 2.46 -0.65
C ALA A 141 6.32 2.78 -0.99
N LEU A 142 5.47 1.74 -1.02
CA LEU A 142 4.04 1.90 -1.25
C LEU A 142 3.34 2.38 0.02
N CYS A 143 2.43 3.35 -0.14
CA CYS A 143 1.67 3.94 0.96
C CYS A 143 0.28 3.30 1.15
N ASN A 144 -0.19 2.53 0.16
CA ASN A 144 -1.41 1.74 0.24
C ASN A 144 -1.23 0.42 -0.51
N ARG A 145 -2.15 -0.50 -0.26
CA ARG A 145 -2.18 -1.79 -0.95
C ARG A 145 -3.59 -2.08 -1.44
N ILE A 146 -3.66 -2.75 -2.57
CA ILE A 146 -4.85 -3.37 -3.12
C ILE A 146 -4.57 -4.86 -3.36
N ASP A 147 -5.62 -5.67 -3.46
CA ASP A 147 -5.46 -7.13 -3.65
C ASP A 147 -4.75 -7.44 -4.98
N ARG A 148 -4.15 -8.64 -5.09
CA ARG A 148 -3.49 -9.12 -6.32
C ARG A 148 -4.38 -8.88 -7.55
N ASN A 149 -5.64 -9.32 -7.46
CA ASN A 149 -6.59 -9.29 -8.56
C ASN A 149 -7.47 -8.02 -8.59
N THR A 150 -7.15 -7.01 -7.82
CA THR A 150 -7.75 -5.67 -7.90
C THR A 150 -6.81 -4.79 -8.70
N GLY A 151 -7.33 -4.13 -9.74
CA GLY A 151 -6.60 -3.12 -10.49
C GLY A 151 -6.72 -1.73 -9.87
N GLY A 152 -5.90 -0.78 -10.35
CA GLY A 152 -6.05 0.64 -10.07
C GLY A 152 -4.97 1.28 -9.22
N ILE A 153 -5.28 2.44 -8.68
CA ILE A 153 -4.32 3.41 -8.14
C ILE A 153 -3.62 2.89 -6.89
N VAL A 154 -2.29 2.86 -6.96
CA VAL A 154 -1.39 2.63 -5.83
C VAL A 154 -0.40 3.78 -5.75
N ILE A 155 -0.17 4.28 -4.54
CA ILE A 155 0.71 5.41 -4.23
C ILE A 155 2.06 4.87 -3.78
N CYS A 156 3.14 5.35 -4.41
CA CYS A 156 4.51 5.13 -3.96
C CYS A 156 5.14 6.47 -3.57
N ALA A 157 5.81 6.50 -2.41
CA ALA A 157 6.66 7.61 -2.00
C ALA A 157 8.08 7.39 -2.54
N LYS A 158 8.66 8.43 -3.14
CA LYS A 158 10.02 8.44 -3.71
C LYS A 158 11.10 8.85 -2.71
N ASN A 159 10.69 9.47 -1.58
CA ASN A 159 11.58 9.88 -0.49
C ASN A 159 10.93 9.63 0.88
N ALA A 160 11.74 9.65 1.92
CA ALA A 160 11.29 9.29 3.26
C ALA A 160 10.35 10.32 3.89
N GLU A 161 10.45 11.59 3.52
CA GLU A 161 9.57 12.64 4.02
C GLU A 161 8.16 12.45 3.46
N SER A 162 8.03 12.27 2.15
CA SER A 162 6.75 11.93 1.50
C SER A 162 6.14 10.67 2.07
N LEU A 163 6.95 9.63 2.35
CA LEU A 163 6.48 8.39 2.97
C LEU A 163 5.88 8.64 4.35
N ARG A 164 6.52 9.47 5.18
CA ARG A 164 6.00 9.82 6.52
C ARG A 164 4.70 10.58 6.43
N VAL A 165 4.64 11.61 5.58
CA VAL A 165 3.44 12.41 5.36
C VAL A 165 2.30 11.54 4.86
N LEU A 166 2.49 10.78 3.77
CA LEU A 166 1.45 9.94 3.20
C LEU A 166 0.94 8.88 4.17
N ASN A 167 1.82 8.23 4.93
CA ASN A 167 1.40 7.27 5.94
C ASN A 167 0.53 7.90 7.03
N GLN A 168 0.84 9.14 7.45
CA GLN A 168 0.01 9.87 8.38
C GLN A 168 -1.34 10.24 7.74
N LYS A 169 -1.35 10.77 6.50
CA LYS A 169 -2.57 11.13 5.77
C LYS A 169 -3.48 9.92 5.51
N VAL A 170 -2.92 8.75 5.21
CA VAL A 170 -3.66 7.48 5.11
C VAL A 170 -4.29 7.10 6.45
N LYS A 171 -3.54 7.21 7.56
CA LYS A 171 -4.01 6.91 8.91
C LYS A 171 -5.15 7.85 9.32
N ASP A 172 -5.03 9.13 9.00
CA ASP A 172 -5.99 10.17 9.36
C ASP A 172 -7.18 10.24 8.39
N ARG A 173 -7.16 9.37 7.34
CA ARG A 173 -8.22 9.28 6.32
C ARG A 173 -8.38 10.55 5.49
N GLU A 174 -7.30 11.23 5.24
CA GLU A 174 -7.23 12.45 4.42
C GLU A 174 -6.97 12.13 2.93
N LEU A 175 -7.13 10.87 2.54
CA LEU A 175 -7.14 10.39 1.15
C LEU A 175 -8.47 9.72 0.86
N GLU A 176 -9.26 10.30 -0.03
CA GLU A 176 -10.48 9.68 -0.55
C GLU A 176 -10.12 8.71 -1.67
N LYS A 177 -10.54 7.46 -1.51
CA LYS A 177 -10.27 6.38 -2.47
C LYS A 177 -11.59 5.81 -2.95
N LEU A 178 -11.93 6.12 -4.20
CA LEU A 178 -13.13 5.59 -4.84
C LEU A 178 -12.78 4.37 -5.70
N TYR A 179 -13.64 3.38 -5.60
CA TYR A 179 -13.55 2.14 -6.36
C TYR A 179 -14.76 1.99 -7.27
N LEU A 180 -14.56 1.33 -8.41
CA LEU A 180 -15.66 0.79 -9.20
C LEU A 180 -15.69 -0.72 -9.01
N CYS A 181 -16.90 -1.28 -8.93
CA CYS A 181 -17.07 -2.73 -8.92
C CYS A 181 -18.39 -3.14 -9.58
N VAL A 182 -18.43 -4.39 -10.01
CA VAL A 182 -19.65 -5.02 -10.52
C VAL A 182 -20.17 -6.03 -9.51
N THR A 183 -21.43 -5.89 -9.09
CA THR A 183 -22.12 -6.85 -8.24
C THR A 183 -22.96 -7.81 -9.08
N VAL A 184 -23.09 -9.04 -8.58
CA VAL A 184 -24.12 -9.99 -9.00
C VAL A 184 -25.35 -9.71 -8.16
N GLY A 185 -26.47 -9.41 -8.81
CA GLY A 185 -27.66 -8.82 -8.19
C GLY A 185 -27.60 -7.29 -8.16
N ILE A 186 -28.76 -6.66 -8.36
CA ILE A 186 -28.95 -5.22 -8.33
C ILE A 186 -29.38 -4.80 -6.93
N PRO A 187 -28.58 -4.01 -6.17
CA PRO A 187 -28.98 -3.55 -4.84
C PRO A 187 -30.31 -2.80 -4.86
N LYS A 188 -31.20 -3.12 -3.89
CA LYS A 188 -32.48 -2.43 -3.73
C LYS A 188 -32.28 -0.96 -3.43
N GLU A 189 -31.38 -0.65 -2.50
CA GLU A 189 -30.99 0.70 -2.17
C GLU A 189 -29.96 1.22 -3.18
N LYS A 190 -30.23 2.36 -3.82
CA LYS A 190 -29.34 2.95 -4.83
C LYS A 190 -28.08 3.57 -4.24
N SER A 191 -28.08 3.83 -2.94
CA SER A 191 -26.93 4.23 -2.16
C SER A 191 -27.07 3.80 -0.72
N ALA A 192 -25.99 3.38 -0.09
CA ALA A 192 -25.98 3.04 1.33
C ALA A 192 -24.60 3.26 1.96
N ARG A 193 -24.63 3.52 3.26
CA ARG A 193 -23.44 3.48 4.12
C ARG A 193 -23.55 2.26 5.02
N LEU A 194 -22.71 1.28 4.75
CA LEU A 194 -22.69 0.00 5.44
C LEU A 194 -21.71 0.06 6.61
N THR A 195 -22.08 -0.50 7.75
CA THR A 195 -21.22 -0.69 8.91
C THR A 195 -21.35 -2.13 9.38
N ALA A 196 -20.22 -2.82 9.48
CA ALA A 196 -20.15 -4.19 10.00
C ALA A 196 -18.82 -4.41 10.74
N TYR A 197 -18.65 -5.61 11.27
CA TYR A 197 -17.44 -6.03 11.98
C TYR A 197 -16.80 -7.17 11.24
N HIS A 198 -15.47 -7.13 11.11
CA HIS A 198 -14.74 -8.16 10.41
C HIS A 198 -13.55 -8.68 11.22
N GLN A 199 -13.20 -9.92 10.98
CA GLN A 199 -11.96 -10.54 11.44
C GLN A 199 -11.37 -11.37 10.31
N LYS A 200 -10.05 -11.25 10.10
CA LYS A 200 -9.34 -12.09 9.16
C LYS A 200 -9.20 -13.48 9.75
N ASP A 201 -9.53 -14.49 8.98
CA ASP A 201 -9.22 -15.88 9.27
C ASP A 201 -7.88 -16.22 8.61
N GLU A 202 -6.88 -16.48 9.43
CA GLU A 202 -5.52 -16.76 8.94
C GLU A 202 -5.45 -18.14 8.24
N GLY A 203 -6.27 -19.11 8.66
CA GLY A 203 -6.29 -20.45 8.06
C GLY A 203 -6.86 -20.47 6.66
N THR A 204 -8.02 -19.86 6.47
CA THR A 204 -8.71 -19.82 5.16
C THR A 204 -8.30 -18.64 4.30
N LYS A 205 -7.52 -17.68 4.85
CA LYS A 205 -7.18 -16.41 4.21
C LYS A 205 -8.41 -15.64 3.72
N THR A 206 -9.57 -15.85 4.37
CA THR A 206 -10.84 -15.14 4.14
C THR A 206 -11.14 -14.15 5.27
N VAL A 207 -12.27 -13.48 5.20
CA VAL A 207 -12.74 -12.55 6.23
C VAL A 207 -14.11 -12.98 6.69
N LYS A 208 -14.27 -13.17 8.00
CA LYS A 208 -15.58 -13.33 8.66
C LYS A 208 -16.18 -11.94 8.86
N VAL A 209 -17.43 -11.77 8.47
CA VAL A 209 -18.20 -10.51 8.62
C VAL A 209 -19.42 -10.76 9.49
N SER A 210 -19.79 -9.78 10.32
CA SER A 210 -20.98 -9.83 11.19
C SER A 210 -21.51 -8.41 11.43
N ASP A 211 -22.84 -8.29 11.53
CA ASP A 211 -23.49 -7.03 11.91
C ASP A 211 -23.30 -6.70 13.39
N LYS A 212 -22.98 -7.70 14.21
CA LYS A 212 -22.70 -7.55 15.64
C LYS A 212 -21.21 -7.66 15.91
N LYS A 213 -20.72 -6.79 16.80
CA LYS A 213 -19.33 -6.84 17.27
C LYS A 213 -19.06 -8.16 17.99
N PHE A 214 -17.92 -8.76 17.73
CA PHE A 214 -17.44 -9.98 18.38
C PHE A 214 -15.95 -9.84 18.73
N GLU A 215 -15.44 -10.72 19.56
CA GLU A 215 -14.07 -10.67 20.06
C GLU A 215 -13.04 -10.70 18.91
N GLY A 216 -12.03 -9.81 18.97
CA GLY A 216 -11.01 -9.66 17.93
C GLY A 216 -11.50 -8.99 16.65
N SER A 217 -12.80 -8.67 16.52
CA SER A 217 -13.33 -8.01 15.33
C SER A 217 -12.97 -6.54 15.29
N ARG A 218 -12.84 -6.01 14.06
CA ARG A 218 -12.60 -4.58 13.78
C ARG A 218 -13.73 -4.02 12.95
N THR A 219 -14.10 -2.77 13.23
CA THR A 219 -15.12 -2.07 12.43
C THR A 219 -14.66 -1.88 11.01
N MET A 220 -15.56 -2.12 10.05
CA MET A 220 -15.42 -1.75 8.65
C MET A 220 -16.60 -0.89 8.21
N ILE A 221 -16.32 0.15 7.42
CA ILE A 221 -17.31 1.11 6.92
C ILE A 221 -17.07 1.29 5.43
N THR A 222 -18.12 1.05 4.64
CA THR A 222 -18.10 1.15 3.18
C THR A 222 -19.36 1.89 2.74
N SER A 223 -19.21 2.94 1.93
CA SER A 223 -20.36 3.57 1.28
C SER A 223 -20.37 3.18 -0.20
N TYR A 224 -21.56 3.02 -0.77
CA TYR A 224 -21.67 2.81 -2.20
C TYR A 224 -22.83 3.61 -2.80
N ARG A 225 -22.76 3.83 -4.11
CA ARG A 225 -23.88 4.26 -4.96
C ARG A 225 -23.91 3.45 -6.25
N VAL A 226 -25.10 3.12 -6.71
CA VAL A 226 -25.32 2.44 -8.01
C VAL A 226 -25.18 3.50 -9.12
N LEU A 227 -24.25 3.26 -10.05
CA LEU A 227 -24.04 4.13 -11.21
C LEU A 227 -24.84 3.67 -12.44
N ALA A 228 -24.92 2.34 -12.64
CA ALA A 228 -25.65 1.74 -13.75
C ALA A 228 -26.18 0.36 -13.39
N GLU A 229 -27.25 -0.05 -14.07
CA GLU A 229 -27.89 -1.34 -13.91
C GLU A 229 -27.97 -2.05 -15.27
N ASN A 230 -27.57 -3.31 -15.29
CA ASN A 230 -27.83 -4.23 -16.39
C ASN A 230 -28.88 -5.24 -15.92
N LYS A 231 -30.15 -4.94 -16.15
CA LYS A 231 -31.27 -5.75 -15.71
C LYS A 231 -31.36 -7.11 -16.42
N ALA A 232 -30.86 -7.20 -17.66
CA ALA A 232 -30.87 -8.41 -18.44
C ALA A 232 -29.94 -9.48 -17.83
N ASP A 233 -28.83 -9.02 -17.28
CA ASP A 233 -27.80 -9.86 -16.68
C ASP A 233 -27.84 -9.90 -15.15
N ASP A 234 -28.77 -9.17 -14.53
CA ASP A 234 -28.85 -8.96 -13.06
C ASP A 234 -27.51 -8.49 -12.47
N LEU A 235 -26.91 -7.49 -13.10
CA LEU A 235 -25.66 -6.88 -12.68
C LEU A 235 -25.83 -5.40 -12.35
N ALA A 236 -25.04 -4.88 -11.40
CA ALA A 236 -24.97 -3.45 -11.12
C ALA A 236 -23.52 -2.95 -11.07
N LEU A 237 -23.29 -1.77 -11.66
CA LEU A 237 -22.04 -1.02 -11.51
C LEU A 237 -22.16 -0.10 -10.29
N LEU A 238 -21.30 -0.31 -9.33
CA LEU A 238 -21.25 0.50 -8.11
C LEU A 238 -19.98 1.35 -8.08
N GLU A 239 -20.13 2.59 -7.63
CA GLU A 239 -19.02 3.37 -7.08
C GLU A 239 -18.99 3.16 -5.57
N VAL A 240 -17.81 2.86 -5.03
CA VAL A 240 -17.63 2.51 -3.63
C VAL A 240 -16.60 3.44 -3.00
N ASP A 241 -16.98 4.12 -1.92
CA ASP A 241 -16.08 4.89 -1.06
C ASP A 241 -15.58 4.00 0.09
N LEU A 242 -14.27 3.80 0.13
CA LEU A 242 -13.60 2.95 1.11
C LEU A 242 -13.17 3.77 2.35
N ILE A 243 -14.10 3.98 3.29
CA ILE A 243 -13.88 4.78 4.49
C ILE A 243 -12.88 4.15 5.45
N THR A 244 -12.91 2.82 5.58
CA THR A 244 -11.88 2.03 6.27
C THR A 244 -11.19 1.10 5.28
N GLY A 245 -9.90 0.80 5.47
CA GLY A 245 -9.13 -0.05 4.57
C GLY A 245 -8.77 -1.40 5.22
N ARG A 246 -9.71 -2.35 5.23
CA ARG A 246 -9.49 -3.70 5.79
C ARG A 246 -9.27 -4.73 4.68
N THR A 247 -8.66 -5.85 5.04
CA THR A 247 -8.44 -6.96 4.10
C THR A 247 -9.74 -7.37 3.43
N HIS A 248 -9.76 -7.44 2.10
CA HIS A 248 -10.91 -7.80 1.26
C HIS A 248 -12.20 -7.02 1.58
N GLN A 249 -12.13 -5.82 2.16
CA GLN A 249 -13.29 -5.15 2.75
C GLN A 249 -14.47 -5.03 1.78
N ILE A 250 -14.29 -4.43 0.61
CA ILE A 250 -15.38 -4.23 -0.37
C ILE A 250 -15.98 -5.58 -0.75
N ARG A 251 -15.14 -6.56 -1.05
CA ARG A 251 -15.51 -7.91 -1.48
C ARG A 251 -16.36 -8.63 -0.44
N ALA A 252 -15.87 -8.68 0.80
CA ALA A 252 -16.55 -9.36 1.90
C ALA A 252 -17.82 -8.62 2.37
N HIS A 253 -17.81 -7.27 2.36
CA HIS A 253 -18.93 -6.46 2.81
C HIS A 253 -20.11 -6.54 1.85
N LEU A 254 -19.87 -6.40 0.54
CA LEU A 254 -20.93 -6.52 -0.46
C LEU A 254 -21.48 -7.95 -0.54
N ALA A 255 -20.63 -8.97 -0.41
CA ALA A 255 -21.08 -10.36 -0.32
C ALA A 255 -21.95 -10.60 0.93
N HIS A 256 -21.61 -10.01 2.08
CA HIS A 256 -22.35 -10.11 3.33
C HIS A 256 -23.79 -9.59 3.21
N ILE A 257 -23.98 -8.51 2.46
CA ILE A 257 -25.32 -7.94 2.22
C ILE A 257 -26.04 -8.57 1.02
N GLY A 258 -25.52 -9.68 0.47
CA GLY A 258 -26.16 -10.45 -0.60
C GLY A 258 -25.83 -10.01 -2.03
N TYR A 259 -24.89 -9.10 -2.24
CA TYR A 259 -24.47 -8.61 -3.56
C TYR A 259 -22.97 -8.85 -3.80
N PRO A 260 -22.53 -10.11 -3.96
CA PRO A 260 -21.13 -10.44 -4.14
C PRO A 260 -20.60 -9.90 -5.46
N LEU A 261 -19.28 -9.66 -5.54
CA LEU A 261 -18.66 -9.15 -6.76
C LEU A 261 -18.60 -10.21 -7.86
N LEU A 262 -18.85 -9.80 -9.08
CA LEU A 262 -18.63 -10.61 -10.27
C LEU A 262 -17.13 -10.96 -10.39
N GLY A 263 -16.83 -12.23 -10.66
CA GLY A 263 -15.47 -12.73 -10.80
C GLY A 263 -14.72 -12.98 -9.49
N ASP A 264 -15.35 -12.74 -8.32
CA ASP A 264 -14.71 -13.02 -7.04
C ASP A 264 -14.71 -14.52 -6.73
N GLY A 265 -13.52 -15.12 -6.71
CA GLY A 265 -13.35 -16.56 -6.44
C GLY A 265 -13.47 -16.94 -4.96
N LYS A 266 -13.49 -15.95 -4.02
CA LYS A 266 -13.58 -16.21 -2.57
C LYS A 266 -14.99 -15.96 -2.02
N TYR A 267 -15.60 -14.87 -2.43
CA TYR A 267 -16.88 -14.39 -1.89
C TYR A 267 -18.00 -14.39 -2.94
N GLY A 268 -17.66 -14.63 -4.21
CA GLY A 268 -18.59 -14.58 -5.33
C GLY A 268 -19.30 -15.91 -5.60
N ILE A 269 -20.11 -15.91 -6.66
CA ILE A 269 -20.88 -17.06 -7.12
C ILE A 269 -20.17 -17.70 -8.31
N ASN A 270 -19.46 -18.80 -8.08
CA ASN A 270 -18.62 -19.44 -9.11
C ASN A 270 -19.40 -19.86 -10.37
N LYS A 271 -20.67 -20.23 -10.28
CA LYS A 271 -21.53 -20.56 -11.43
C LYS A 271 -21.70 -19.32 -12.33
N VAL A 272 -21.99 -18.17 -11.73
CA VAL A 272 -22.16 -16.89 -12.44
C VAL A 272 -20.83 -16.45 -13.05
N ASN A 273 -19.73 -16.50 -12.26
CA ASN A 273 -18.40 -16.13 -12.74
C ASN A 273 -18.00 -16.89 -14.00
N ARG A 274 -18.31 -18.19 -14.05
CA ARG A 274 -18.04 -19.04 -15.25
C ARG A 274 -18.93 -18.66 -16.42
N ALA A 275 -20.21 -18.36 -16.21
CA ALA A 275 -21.14 -17.97 -17.25
C ALA A 275 -20.69 -16.69 -17.97
N TYR A 276 -20.14 -15.72 -17.24
CA TYR A 276 -19.60 -14.48 -17.81
C TYR A 276 -18.12 -14.56 -18.21
N ASN A 277 -17.48 -15.72 -18.03
CA ASN A 277 -16.03 -15.92 -18.26
C ASN A 277 -15.18 -14.85 -17.54
N VAL A 278 -15.53 -14.50 -16.30
CA VAL A 278 -14.80 -13.55 -15.46
C VAL A 278 -14.08 -14.32 -14.36
N LYS A 279 -12.73 -14.30 -14.41
CA LYS A 279 -11.85 -15.12 -13.55
C LYS A 279 -11.34 -14.37 -12.32
N THR A 280 -11.47 -13.04 -12.29
CA THR A 280 -10.97 -12.17 -11.22
C THR A 280 -12.03 -11.14 -10.87
N GLN A 281 -12.07 -10.73 -9.59
CA GLN A 281 -13.07 -9.77 -9.12
C GLN A 281 -13.11 -8.50 -9.98
N ALA A 282 -14.29 -8.13 -10.46
CA ALA A 282 -14.55 -6.85 -11.12
C ALA A 282 -14.53 -5.75 -10.06
N LEU A 283 -13.33 -5.34 -9.67
CA LEU A 283 -13.05 -4.33 -8.65
C LEU A 283 -11.82 -3.51 -9.06
N TYR A 284 -11.94 -2.20 -9.02
CA TYR A 284 -10.90 -1.29 -9.48
C TYR A 284 -10.82 -0.03 -8.62
N SER A 285 -9.64 0.31 -8.11
CA SER A 285 -9.34 1.57 -7.43
C SER A 285 -9.18 2.66 -8.49
N TYR A 286 -10.27 3.30 -8.88
CA TYR A 286 -10.29 4.09 -10.10
C TYR A 286 -9.96 5.57 -9.89
N LYS A 287 -10.20 6.10 -8.68
CA LYS A 287 -10.02 7.53 -8.37
C LYS A 287 -9.43 7.73 -6.99
N LEU A 288 -8.47 8.64 -6.89
CA LEU A 288 -7.82 9.08 -5.66
C LEU A 288 -7.91 10.60 -5.56
N THR A 289 -8.36 11.13 -4.42
CA THR A 289 -8.36 12.57 -4.13
C THR A 289 -7.61 12.83 -2.84
N PHE A 290 -6.68 13.77 -2.86
CA PHE A 290 -5.98 14.25 -1.68
C PHE A 290 -6.85 15.31 -0.99
N LYS A 291 -7.32 15.03 0.23
CA LYS A 291 -8.21 15.90 1.03
C LYS A 291 -7.55 16.18 2.38
N PHE A 292 -6.46 16.93 2.35
CA PHE A 292 -5.71 17.25 3.55
C PHE A 292 -6.48 18.25 4.41
N THR A 293 -6.62 17.93 5.68
CA THR A 293 -7.23 18.80 6.71
C THR A 293 -6.20 19.27 7.72
N THR A 294 -5.00 18.67 7.69
CA THR A 294 -3.86 19.03 8.51
C THR A 294 -2.66 19.28 7.61
N ASP A 295 -1.65 19.99 8.09
CA ASP A 295 -0.42 20.28 7.34
C ASP A 295 0.16 19.01 6.69
N ALA A 296 0.49 19.10 5.41
CA ALA A 296 1.07 18.02 4.61
C ALA A 296 2.52 18.31 4.20
N GLY A 297 3.15 19.36 4.75
CA GLY A 297 4.55 19.69 4.50
C GLY A 297 4.87 19.75 3.01
N ILE A 298 5.89 19.00 2.57
CA ILE A 298 6.34 19.00 1.17
C ILE A 298 5.26 18.50 0.17
N LEU A 299 4.17 17.90 0.65
CA LEU A 299 3.08 17.39 -0.18
C LEU A 299 1.84 18.29 -0.19
N GLU A 300 1.88 19.49 0.44
CA GLU A 300 0.73 20.39 0.51
C GLU A 300 0.20 20.78 -0.88
N TYR A 301 1.04 20.83 -1.88
CA TYR A 301 0.66 21.10 -3.28
C TYR A 301 -0.27 20.05 -3.91
N LEU A 302 -0.40 18.87 -3.28
CA LEU A 302 -1.36 17.83 -3.71
C LEU A 302 -2.76 18.06 -3.14
N ASN A 303 -2.91 18.92 -2.13
CA ASN A 303 -4.20 19.14 -1.49
C ASN A 303 -5.26 19.59 -2.49
N GLY A 304 -6.42 18.93 -2.46
CA GLY A 304 -7.51 19.16 -3.42
C GLY A 304 -7.33 18.50 -4.79
N LYS A 305 -6.13 17.97 -5.13
CA LYS A 305 -5.92 17.30 -6.42
C LYS A 305 -6.57 15.93 -6.45
N SER A 306 -7.12 15.60 -7.61
CA SER A 306 -7.78 14.33 -7.89
C SER A 306 -7.16 13.67 -9.12
N PHE A 307 -6.91 12.38 -9.03
CA PHE A 307 -6.34 11.56 -10.09
C PHE A 307 -7.25 10.37 -10.39
N GLN A 308 -7.41 10.06 -11.66
CA GLN A 308 -8.31 9.00 -12.11
C GLN A 308 -7.64 8.16 -13.20
N VAL A 309 -7.94 6.87 -13.21
CA VAL A 309 -7.53 5.98 -14.32
C VAL A 309 -8.34 6.33 -15.58
N LYS A 310 -7.76 6.04 -16.74
CA LYS A 310 -8.38 6.36 -18.03
C LYS A 310 -9.51 5.40 -18.40
N ASP A 311 -9.41 4.14 -17.98
CA ASP A 311 -10.34 3.09 -18.36
C ASP A 311 -10.47 2.02 -17.27
N VAL A 312 -11.66 1.41 -17.18
CA VAL A 312 -11.96 0.26 -16.34
C VAL A 312 -12.74 -0.76 -17.16
N TRP A 313 -12.11 -1.85 -17.50
CA TRP A 313 -12.52 -2.85 -18.49
C TRP A 313 -13.97 -3.35 -18.38
N PHE A 314 -14.54 -3.41 -17.18
CA PHE A 314 -15.89 -3.92 -16.98
C PHE A 314 -16.98 -2.84 -17.14
N CYS A 315 -16.61 -1.57 -17.14
CA CYS A 315 -17.58 -0.47 -17.27
C CYS A 315 -18.19 -0.46 -18.68
N GLU A 316 -17.37 -0.45 -19.71
CA GLU A 316 -17.86 -0.48 -21.09
C GLU A 316 -18.44 -1.86 -21.43
N LYS A 317 -17.75 -2.94 -21.02
CA LYS A 317 -18.13 -4.32 -21.34
C LYS A 317 -19.55 -4.68 -20.92
N PHE A 318 -19.98 -4.30 -19.71
CA PHE A 318 -21.27 -4.73 -19.14
C PHE A 318 -22.32 -3.63 -19.09
N PHE A 319 -21.94 -2.37 -19.19
CA PHE A 319 -22.85 -1.25 -19.00
C PHE A 319 -22.80 -0.19 -20.10
N GLY A 320 -21.88 -0.29 -21.07
CA GLY A 320 -21.63 0.80 -22.05
C GLY A 320 -21.21 2.12 -21.37
N TYR A 321 -20.71 2.05 -20.13
CA TYR A 321 -20.35 3.20 -19.31
C TYR A 321 -18.89 3.56 -19.55
N LYS A 322 -18.65 4.82 -19.93
CA LYS A 322 -17.29 5.38 -20.06
C LYS A 322 -16.99 6.28 -18.86
N LEU A 323 -15.73 6.23 -18.38
CA LEU A 323 -15.24 7.06 -17.27
C LEU A 323 -15.06 8.53 -17.67
#